data_e99d5be17568da92b99271f1266d87ac
#
_entry.id   e99d5be17568da92b99271f1266d87ac
#
_cell.length_a   1.000
_cell.length_b   1.000
_cell.length_c   1.000
_cell.angle_alpha   90.00
_cell.angle_beta   90.00
_cell.angle_gamma   90.00
#
_symmetry.space_group_name_H-M   'P 1'
#
loop_
_entity.id
_entity.type
_entity.pdbx_description
1 polymer ?
#
loop_
_entity_poly.entity_id
_entity_poly.type
_entity_poly.pdbx_seq_one_letter_code
_entity_poly.pdbx_strand_id
1 'polypeptide(L)'
;MNVGLIGVGRCGLPIALCFEQKGHSVIASSYKKQYVEDLQNKKTNTTEPHVKDLLQKSNIVFTIDNQKVIDQSDVIYIIVATPSLPSGDYDMKAIDNVVADLKAYNGSLKDKLCIIASTTNPSYCQTVSDSLKAYECDVVYCPIYVAQGSVYKNFVDQDHVMVGTDSKQAFTKAKNFFESLVQSKDQIFDLSFTGTEIVKMALNCFSTLKISFAN
;
A
#
# COMPACT_ATOMS: atom_id res chain seq x y z
N MET A 1 1.30 -0.52 16.27
CA MET A 1 0.49 -1.51 15.51
C MET A 1 1.43 -2.45 14.79
N ASN A 2 0.96 -3.66 14.48
CA ASN A 2 1.67 -4.58 13.61
C ASN A 2 1.21 -4.33 12.17
N VAL A 3 2.13 -3.95 11.31
CA VAL A 3 1.84 -3.57 9.92
C VAL A 3 2.48 -4.57 8.97
N GLY A 4 1.65 -5.22 8.16
CA GLY A 4 2.08 -6.07 7.08
C GLY A 4 2.11 -5.30 5.76
N LEU A 5 3.20 -5.34 5.03
CA LEU A 5 3.28 -4.76 3.70
C LEU A 5 3.46 -5.88 2.66
N ILE A 6 2.47 -6.04 1.77
CA ILE A 6 2.56 -7.00 0.66
C ILE A 6 2.93 -6.24 -0.61
N GLY A 7 4.12 -6.56 -1.15
CA GLY A 7 4.67 -5.91 -2.32
C GLY A 7 5.87 -5.01 -1.99
N VAL A 8 6.81 -5.49 -1.17
CA VAL A 8 8.05 -4.76 -0.92
C VAL A 8 8.91 -4.71 -2.20
N GLY A 9 8.76 -3.61 -2.90
CA GLY A 9 9.46 -3.30 -4.15
C GLY A 9 10.06 -1.88 -4.09
N ARG A 10 10.19 -1.21 -5.25
CA ARG A 10 10.77 0.15 -5.33
C ARG A 10 10.05 1.18 -4.46
N CYS A 11 8.71 1.16 -4.45
CA CYS A 11 7.93 2.04 -3.59
C CYS A 11 7.66 1.41 -2.22
N GLY A 12 7.44 0.09 -2.15
CA GLY A 12 7.11 -0.61 -0.92
C GLY A 12 8.21 -0.58 0.13
N LEU A 13 9.49 -0.69 -0.27
CA LEU A 13 10.60 -0.65 0.69
C LEU A 13 10.72 0.69 1.42
N PRO A 14 10.75 1.86 0.76
CA PRO A 14 10.75 3.15 1.45
C PRO A 14 9.55 3.35 2.38
N ILE A 15 8.36 2.89 1.98
CA ILE A 15 7.13 2.99 2.77
C ILE A 15 7.19 2.08 4.01
N ALA A 16 7.66 0.84 3.86
CA ALA A 16 7.84 -0.08 5.00
C ALA A 16 8.82 0.51 6.04
N LEU A 17 9.92 1.11 5.59
CA LEU A 17 10.86 1.80 6.45
C LEU A 17 10.23 3.03 7.13
N CYS A 18 9.35 3.76 6.43
CA CYS A 18 8.59 4.85 7.02
C CYS A 18 7.68 4.35 8.16
N PHE A 19 6.96 3.26 7.97
CA PHE A 19 6.13 2.66 9.03
C PHE A 19 6.96 2.32 10.26
N GLU A 20 8.12 1.69 10.08
CA GLU A 20 9.01 1.37 11.19
C GLU A 20 9.53 2.62 11.90
N GLN A 21 9.95 3.66 11.17
CA GLN A 21 10.41 4.93 11.75
C GLN A 21 9.31 5.66 12.55
N LYS A 22 8.05 5.39 12.22
CA LYS A 22 6.89 5.90 12.97
C LYS A 22 6.47 5.00 14.15
N GLY A 23 7.28 4.00 14.48
CA GLY A 23 7.11 3.15 15.67
C GLY A 23 6.20 1.96 15.48
N HIS A 24 5.92 1.54 14.23
CA HIS A 24 5.19 0.31 13.96
C HIS A 24 6.13 -0.90 13.89
N SER A 25 5.64 -2.07 14.30
CA SER A 25 6.30 -3.34 13.99
C SER A 25 5.95 -3.74 12.56
N VAL A 26 6.94 -4.01 11.71
CA VAL A 26 6.71 -4.21 10.28
C VAL A 26 7.17 -5.59 9.83
N ILE A 27 6.31 -6.28 9.09
CA ILE A 27 6.65 -7.46 8.28
C ILE A 27 6.30 -7.18 6.83
N ALA A 28 7.21 -7.49 5.89
CA ALA A 28 7.00 -7.14 4.49
C ALA A 28 7.33 -8.31 3.56
N SER A 29 6.50 -8.52 2.52
CA SER A 29 6.70 -9.61 1.58
C SER A 29 6.96 -9.16 0.15
N SER A 30 7.70 -10.02 -0.57
CA SER A 30 7.85 -9.95 -2.01
C SER A 30 7.89 -11.37 -2.59
N TYR A 31 7.36 -11.55 -3.78
CA TYR A 31 7.45 -12.83 -4.50
C TYR A 31 8.87 -13.16 -4.99
N LYS A 32 9.79 -12.19 -5.00
CA LYS A 32 11.16 -12.33 -5.48
C LYS A 32 12.08 -12.83 -4.37
N LYS A 33 12.32 -14.14 -4.33
CA LYS A 33 13.12 -14.78 -3.27
C LYS A 33 14.50 -14.11 -3.08
N GLN A 34 15.28 -13.95 -4.14
CA GLN A 34 16.61 -13.33 -4.07
C GLN A 34 16.56 -11.90 -3.51
N TYR A 35 15.54 -11.11 -3.90
CA TYR A 35 15.38 -9.75 -3.38
C TYR A 35 15.06 -9.74 -1.88
N VAL A 36 14.24 -10.69 -1.40
CA VAL A 36 13.97 -10.86 0.04
C VAL A 36 15.25 -11.23 0.78
N GLU A 37 16.05 -12.18 0.27
CA GLU A 37 17.34 -12.57 0.85
C GLU A 37 18.30 -11.36 0.92
N ASP A 38 18.37 -10.56 -0.14
CA ASP A 38 19.17 -9.32 -0.14
C ASP A 38 18.73 -8.35 0.95
N LEU A 39 17.41 -8.11 1.09
CA LEU A 39 16.88 -7.23 2.13
C LEU A 39 17.12 -7.75 3.55
N GLN A 40 17.00 -9.06 3.78
CA GLN A 40 17.34 -9.70 5.05
C GLN A 40 18.82 -9.49 5.40
N ASN A 41 19.69 -9.50 4.40
CA ASN A 41 21.12 -9.20 4.53
C ASN A 41 21.44 -7.70 4.46
N LYS A 42 20.42 -6.83 4.58
CA LYS A 42 20.56 -5.37 4.53
C LYS A 42 21.14 -4.82 3.22
N LYS A 43 20.96 -5.55 2.11
CA LYS A 43 21.46 -5.18 0.78
C LYS A 43 20.31 -4.64 -0.07
N THR A 44 20.56 -3.53 -0.75
CA THR A 44 19.63 -2.97 -1.75
C THR A 44 20.38 -2.11 -2.77
N ASN A 45 19.93 -2.16 -4.02
CA ASN A 45 20.46 -1.35 -5.12
C ASN A 45 19.62 -0.08 -5.36
N THR A 46 18.75 0.28 -4.40
CA THR A 46 17.90 1.47 -4.53
C THR A 46 18.72 2.75 -4.61
N THR A 47 18.23 3.70 -5.42
CA THR A 47 18.73 5.08 -5.50
C THR A 47 17.89 6.05 -4.67
N GLU A 48 16.84 5.56 -3.99
CA GLU A 48 16.01 6.36 -3.10
C GLU A 48 16.84 6.89 -1.93
N PRO A 49 16.81 8.20 -1.66
CA PRO A 49 17.52 8.81 -0.53
C PRO A 49 17.13 8.16 0.80
N HIS A 50 18.08 8.07 1.71
CA HIS A 50 17.94 7.54 3.08
C HIS A 50 17.61 6.05 3.20
N VAL A 51 17.12 5.39 2.15
CA VAL A 51 16.64 3.99 2.22
C VAL A 51 17.76 3.02 2.61
N LYS A 52 18.98 3.20 2.08
CA LYS A 52 20.13 2.34 2.45
C LYS A 52 20.45 2.44 3.95
N ASP A 53 20.55 3.65 4.46
CA ASP A 53 20.92 3.91 5.86
C ASP A 53 19.81 3.43 6.83
N LEU A 54 18.55 3.64 6.46
CA LEU A 54 17.41 3.16 7.23
C LEU A 54 17.35 1.63 7.24
N LEU A 55 17.58 0.98 6.09
CA LEU A 55 17.61 -0.48 5.99
C LEU A 55 18.69 -1.11 6.87
N GLN A 56 19.87 -0.50 6.97
CA GLN A 56 20.95 -0.99 7.86
C GLN A 56 20.49 -1.08 9.32
N LYS A 57 19.67 -0.15 9.77
CA LYS A 57 19.18 -0.02 11.16
C LYS A 57 17.82 -0.68 11.38
N SER A 58 17.16 -1.14 10.31
CA SER A 58 15.81 -1.66 10.35
C SER A 58 15.73 -3.04 11.01
N ASN A 59 14.63 -3.30 11.71
CA ASN A 59 14.24 -4.61 12.25
C ASN A 59 13.09 -5.24 11.46
N ILE A 60 12.75 -4.70 10.29
CA ILE A 60 11.69 -5.24 9.43
C ILE A 60 11.96 -6.71 9.11
N VAL A 61 10.95 -7.54 9.29
CA VAL A 61 10.98 -8.95 8.89
C VAL A 61 10.59 -9.03 7.41
N PHE A 62 11.53 -9.47 6.56
CA PHE A 62 11.25 -9.69 5.15
C PHE A 62 10.96 -11.17 4.87
N THR A 63 9.96 -11.47 4.03
CA THR A 63 9.52 -12.84 3.72
C THR A 63 9.01 -12.96 2.29
N ILE A 64 8.94 -14.19 1.77
CA ILE A 64 8.22 -14.52 0.52
C ILE A 64 6.79 -14.99 0.79
N ASP A 65 6.41 -15.14 2.05
CA ASP A 65 5.16 -15.76 2.48
C ASP A 65 4.13 -14.70 2.90
N ASN A 66 3.10 -14.51 2.08
CA ASN A 66 2.01 -13.59 2.37
C ASN A 66 1.14 -14.08 3.55
N GLN A 67 1.00 -15.40 3.77
CA GLN A 67 0.23 -15.93 4.90
C GLN A 67 0.84 -15.50 6.23
N LYS A 68 2.19 -15.51 6.31
CA LYS A 68 2.89 -15.00 7.49
C LYS A 68 2.67 -13.50 7.70
N VAL A 69 2.63 -12.71 6.61
CA VAL A 69 2.31 -11.27 6.69
C VAL A 69 0.89 -11.05 7.20
N ILE A 70 -0.08 -11.78 6.65
CA ILE A 70 -1.50 -11.68 7.03
C ILE A 70 -1.69 -12.06 8.51
N ASP A 71 -1.03 -13.14 8.95
CA ASP A 71 -1.12 -13.64 10.32
C ASP A 71 -0.65 -12.61 11.35
N GLN A 72 0.52 -12.03 11.12
CA GLN A 72 1.20 -11.18 12.08
C GLN A 72 0.78 -9.70 12.05
N SER A 73 -0.23 -9.33 11.29
CA SER A 73 -0.56 -7.92 11.06
C SER A 73 -1.98 -7.54 11.49
N ASP A 74 -2.11 -6.35 12.07
CA ASP A 74 -3.38 -5.67 12.32
C ASP A 74 -3.82 -4.89 11.07
N VAL A 75 -2.82 -4.28 10.37
CA VAL A 75 -2.99 -3.53 9.13
C VAL A 75 -2.22 -4.22 8.02
N ILE A 76 -2.89 -4.56 6.92
CA ILE A 76 -2.32 -5.19 5.73
C ILE A 76 -2.29 -4.15 4.60
N TYR A 77 -1.10 -3.67 4.26
CA TYR A 77 -0.88 -2.65 3.25
C TYR A 77 -0.43 -3.29 1.94
N ILE A 78 -1.28 -3.21 0.91
CA ILE A 78 -1.06 -3.86 -0.40
C ILE A 78 -0.53 -2.84 -1.40
N ILE A 79 0.72 -3.01 -1.82
CA ILE A 79 1.39 -2.15 -2.80
C ILE A 79 2.14 -2.99 -3.84
N VAL A 80 1.40 -3.72 -4.63
CA VAL A 80 1.91 -4.57 -5.71
C VAL A 80 1.83 -3.86 -7.06
N ALA A 81 2.59 -4.34 -8.05
CA ALA A 81 2.59 -3.74 -9.38
C ALA A 81 1.27 -3.99 -10.12
N THR A 82 0.74 -2.94 -10.74
CA THR A 82 -0.44 -2.97 -11.60
C THR A 82 -0.08 -2.34 -12.96
N PRO A 83 0.64 -3.08 -13.84
CA PRO A 83 1.07 -2.54 -15.12
C PRO A 83 -0.12 -2.27 -16.06
N SER A 84 0.06 -1.32 -16.99
CA SER A 84 -0.96 -1.07 -18.01
C SER A 84 -1.01 -2.20 -19.03
N LEU A 85 -2.23 -2.58 -19.40
CA LEU A 85 -2.53 -3.50 -20.48
C LEU A 85 -2.61 -2.76 -21.84
N PRO A 86 -2.54 -3.47 -22.97
CA PRO A 86 -2.76 -2.86 -24.30
C PRO A 86 -4.14 -2.20 -24.46
N SER A 87 -5.15 -2.61 -23.68
CA SER A 87 -6.49 -1.97 -23.63
C SER A 87 -6.48 -0.59 -22.97
N GLY A 88 -5.42 -0.23 -22.24
CA GLY A 88 -5.35 0.97 -21.42
C GLY A 88 -5.72 0.74 -19.95
N ASP A 89 -6.32 -0.38 -19.62
CA ASP A 89 -6.64 -0.76 -18.24
C ASP A 89 -5.37 -1.15 -17.45
N TYR A 90 -5.47 -1.18 -16.13
CA TYR A 90 -4.44 -1.77 -15.28
C TYR A 90 -4.66 -3.28 -15.11
N ASP A 91 -3.56 -4.05 -15.12
CA ASP A 91 -3.60 -5.48 -14.78
C ASP A 91 -3.72 -5.67 -13.26
N MET A 92 -4.88 -6.17 -12.83
CA MET A 92 -5.20 -6.38 -11.42
C MET A 92 -4.70 -7.71 -10.85
N LYS A 93 -4.13 -8.59 -11.69
CA LYS A 93 -3.75 -9.96 -11.32
C LYS A 93 -2.91 -10.05 -10.03
N ALA A 94 -2.01 -9.10 -9.80
CA ALA A 94 -1.19 -9.15 -8.59
C ALA A 94 -2.01 -8.85 -7.32
N ILE A 95 -3.00 -7.94 -7.40
CA ILE A 95 -3.92 -7.68 -6.28
C ILE A 95 -4.86 -8.86 -6.10
N ASP A 96 -5.39 -9.44 -7.20
CA ASP A 96 -6.27 -10.62 -7.16
C ASP A 96 -5.60 -11.80 -6.45
N ASN A 97 -4.30 -12.02 -6.68
CA ASN A 97 -3.53 -13.04 -5.97
C ASN A 97 -3.47 -12.76 -4.45
N VAL A 98 -3.24 -11.51 -4.06
CA VAL A 98 -3.23 -11.14 -2.62
C VAL A 98 -4.62 -11.32 -2.01
N VAL A 99 -5.69 -10.96 -2.73
CA VAL A 99 -7.09 -11.20 -2.29
C VAL A 99 -7.37 -12.69 -2.14
N ALA A 100 -6.84 -13.53 -3.05
CA ALA A 100 -6.94 -14.98 -2.92
C ALA A 100 -6.18 -15.48 -1.68
N ASP A 101 -4.99 -14.95 -1.39
CA ASP A 101 -4.23 -15.28 -0.17
C ASP A 101 -5.00 -14.89 1.10
N LEU A 102 -5.67 -13.72 1.11
CA LEU A 102 -6.54 -13.30 2.23
C LEU A 102 -7.69 -14.27 2.45
N LYS A 103 -8.37 -14.69 1.36
CA LYS A 103 -9.48 -15.65 1.43
C LYS A 103 -9.05 -17.06 1.84
N ALA A 104 -7.83 -17.45 1.48
CA ALA A 104 -7.25 -18.74 1.85
C ALA A 104 -6.62 -18.76 3.25
N TYR A 105 -6.60 -17.62 3.94
CA TYR A 105 -6.05 -17.55 5.29
C TYR A 105 -6.92 -18.34 6.28
N ASN A 106 -6.29 -19.27 7.01
CA ASN A 106 -6.99 -20.16 7.93
C ASN A 106 -7.35 -19.53 9.29
N GLY A 107 -6.83 -18.33 9.57
CA GLY A 107 -7.18 -17.57 10.78
C GLY A 107 -8.35 -16.60 10.54
N SER A 108 -8.55 -15.67 11.46
CA SER A 108 -9.59 -14.65 11.33
C SER A 108 -9.05 -13.37 10.71
N LEU A 109 -9.76 -12.83 9.72
CA LEU A 109 -9.53 -11.48 9.19
C LEU A 109 -10.34 -10.41 9.92
N LYS A 110 -11.20 -10.83 10.86
CA LYS A 110 -11.99 -9.93 11.67
C LYS A 110 -11.09 -8.91 12.36
N ASP A 111 -11.50 -7.67 12.32
CA ASP A 111 -10.79 -6.51 12.87
C ASP A 111 -9.50 -6.12 12.15
N LYS A 112 -9.02 -6.91 11.17
CA LYS A 112 -7.90 -6.49 10.33
C LYS A 112 -8.34 -5.42 9.33
N LEU A 113 -7.44 -4.47 9.06
CA LEU A 113 -7.62 -3.44 8.05
C LEU A 113 -6.77 -3.76 6.83
N CYS A 114 -7.42 -3.96 5.69
CA CYS A 114 -6.76 -4.14 4.39
C CYS A 114 -6.74 -2.80 3.64
N ILE A 115 -5.56 -2.28 3.36
CA ILE A 115 -5.35 -1.03 2.62
C ILE A 115 -4.81 -1.34 1.23
N ILE A 116 -5.61 -1.09 0.19
CA ILE A 116 -5.15 -1.19 -1.19
C ILE A 116 -4.51 0.14 -1.57
N ALA A 117 -3.20 0.14 -1.84
CA ALA A 117 -2.42 1.33 -2.18
C ALA A 117 -1.92 1.33 -3.63
N SER A 118 -2.00 0.20 -4.32
CA SER A 118 -1.73 0.10 -5.75
C SER A 118 -2.76 0.89 -6.56
N THR A 119 -2.39 1.39 -7.74
CA THR A 119 -3.35 2.01 -8.66
C THR A 119 -4.31 0.96 -9.21
N THR A 120 -5.60 1.25 -9.19
CA THR A 120 -6.66 0.33 -9.63
C THR A 120 -7.54 0.94 -10.71
N ASN A 121 -8.30 0.08 -11.41
CA ASN A 121 -9.36 0.51 -12.30
C ASN A 121 -10.59 0.97 -11.49
N PRO A 122 -11.43 1.88 -12.01
CA PRO A 122 -12.65 2.32 -11.33
C PRO A 122 -13.57 1.14 -10.97
N SER A 123 -14.15 1.18 -9.78
CA SER A 123 -15.04 0.16 -9.18
C SER A 123 -14.34 -1.16 -8.77
N TYR A 124 -13.04 -1.30 -8.98
CA TYR A 124 -12.32 -2.52 -8.60
C TYR A 124 -12.26 -2.70 -7.07
N CYS A 125 -11.93 -1.65 -6.33
CA CYS A 125 -11.81 -1.75 -4.87
C CYS A 125 -13.15 -2.05 -4.18
N GLN A 126 -14.27 -1.58 -4.75
CA GLN A 126 -15.60 -1.98 -4.29
C GLN A 126 -15.81 -3.49 -4.43
N THR A 127 -15.46 -4.05 -5.59
CA THR A 127 -15.56 -5.51 -5.84
C THR A 127 -14.72 -6.31 -4.85
N VAL A 128 -13.49 -5.85 -4.56
CA VAL A 128 -12.63 -6.48 -3.54
C VAL A 128 -13.28 -6.41 -2.16
N SER A 129 -13.76 -5.24 -1.76
CA SER A 129 -14.44 -5.04 -0.46
C SER A 129 -15.63 -5.99 -0.32
N ASP A 130 -16.50 -6.05 -1.32
CA ASP A 130 -17.67 -6.94 -1.31
C ASP A 130 -17.27 -8.41 -1.19
N SER A 131 -16.18 -8.81 -1.85
CA SER A 131 -15.67 -10.18 -1.82
C SER A 131 -15.07 -10.60 -0.48
N LEU A 132 -14.67 -9.65 0.36
CA LEU A 132 -14.07 -9.88 1.67
C LEU A 132 -15.05 -9.66 2.85
N LYS A 133 -16.29 -9.22 2.57
CA LYS A 133 -17.32 -9.01 3.60
C LYS A 133 -17.60 -10.25 4.44
N ALA A 134 -17.65 -11.43 3.81
CA ALA A 134 -17.88 -12.69 4.51
C ALA A 134 -16.75 -13.06 5.50
N TYR A 135 -15.58 -12.45 5.36
CA TYR A 135 -14.43 -12.64 6.22
C TYR A 135 -14.31 -11.56 7.31
N GLU A 136 -15.29 -10.66 7.40
CA GLU A 136 -15.32 -9.53 8.33
C GLU A 136 -14.05 -8.63 8.27
N CYS A 137 -13.39 -8.57 7.09
CA CYS A 137 -12.20 -7.75 6.85
C CYS A 137 -12.62 -6.33 6.43
N ASP A 138 -12.11 -5.32 7.14
CA ASP A 138 -12.29 -3.93 6.71
C ASP A 138 -11.37 -3.62 5.53
N VAL A 139 -11.93 -3.09 4.44
CA VAL A 139 -11.17 -2.74 3.23
C VAL A 139 -11.26 -1.24 2.99
N VAL A 140 -10.12 -0.62 2.67
CA VAL A 140 -10.04 0.76 2.19
C VAL A 140 -9.12 0.86 0.97
N TYR A 141 -9.40 1.79 0.11
CA TYR A 141 -8.51 2.21 -0.98
C TYR A 141 -7.79 3.49 -0.59
N CYS A 142 -6.47 3.46 -0.54
CA CYS A 142 -5.66 4.63 -0.25
C CYS A 142 -4.44 4.67 -1.17
N PRO A 143 -4.59 5.18 -2.41
CA PRO A 143 -3.51 5.21 -3.38
C PRO A 143 -2.38 6.13 -2.94
N ILE A 144 -1.14 5.76 -3.26
CA ILE A 144 0.02 6.60 -2.99
C ILE A 144 0.19 7.70 -4.04
N TYR A 145 0.65 8.88 -3.61
CA TYR A 145 0.99 10.04 -4.43
C TYR A 145 2.48 10.36 -4.28
N VAL A 146 3.34 9.50 -4.83
CA VAL A 146 4.79 9.60 -4.68
C VAL A 146 5.49 9.63 -6.03
N ALA A 147 6.62 10.34 -6.11
CA ALA A 147 7.54 10.29 -7.24
C ALA A 147 8.71 9.37 -6.90
N GLN A 148 9.12 8.51 -7.84
CA GLN A 148 10.34 7.71 -7.68
C GLN A 148 11.56 8.65 -7.55
N GLY A 149 12.48 8.33 -6.64
CA GLY A 149 13.58 9.22 -6.23
C GLY A 149 13.27 10.11 -5.04
N SER A 150 12.02 10.10 -4.55
CA SER A 150 11.57 10.85 -3.38
C SER A 150 10.44 10.15 -2.61
N VAL A 151 10.31 8.83 -2.76
CA VAL A 151 9.17 8.06 -2.21
C VAL A 151 9.04 8.26 -0.71
N TYR A 152 10.13 8.08 0.04
CA TYR A 152 10.13 8.23 1.50
C TYR A 152 9.64 9.63 1.91
N LYS A 153 10.24 10.67 1.34
CA LYS A 153 9.90 12.06 1.64
C LYS A 153 8.45 12.37 1.27
N ASN A 154 8.03 12.03 0.05
CA ASN A 154 6.67 12.30 -0.41
C ASN A 154 5.63 11.57 0.43
N PHE A 155 5.94 10.39 0.97
CA PHE A 155 5.02 9.64 1.81
C PHE A 155 4.88 10.25 3.21
N VAL A 156 5.96 10.78 3.80
CA VAL A 156 5.95 11.43 5.12
C VAL A 156 5.33 12.83 5.04
N ASP A 157 5.69 13.59 4.01
CA ASP A 157 5.34 15.00 3.85
C ASP A 157 4.07 15.19 2.98
N GLN A 158 3.28 14.11 2.76
CA GLN A 158 2.07 14.23 1.94
C GLN A 158 1.09 15.23 2.57
N ASP A 159 0.59 16.15 1.73
CA ASP A 159 -0.32 17.21 2.16
C ASP A 159 -1.75 16.70 2.40
N HIS A 160 -2.09 15.54 1.84
CA HIS A 160 -3.42 14.95 1.93
C HIS A 160 -3.37 13.42 1.81
N VAL A 161 -4.29 12.76 2.48
CA VAL A 161 -4.55 11.32 2.39
C VAL A 161 -6.00 11.12 1.97
N MET A 162 -6.23 10.46 0.85
CA MET A 162 -7.57 10.13 0.38
C MET A 162 -7.88 8.68 0.71
N VAL A 163 -8.92 8.46 1.49
CA VAL A 163 -9.37 7.13 1.93
C VAL A 163 -10.70 6.85 1.28
N GLY A 164 -10.72 5.91 0.33
CA GLY A 164 -11.91 5.42 -0.33
C GLY A 164 -12.49 4.23 0.43
N THR A 165 -13.72 4.34 0.90
CA THR A 165 -14.45 3.24 1.54
C THR A 165 -15.93 3.58 1.68
N ASP A 166 -16.79 2.57 1.83
CA ASP A 166 -18.21 2.73 2.15
C ASP A 166 -18.50 2.43 3.64
N SER A 167 -17.46 2.10 4.43
CA SER A 167 -17.56 1.75 5.83
C SER A 167 -16.99 2.83 6.74
N LYS A 168 -17.82 3.46 7.57
CA LYS A 168 -17.37 4.41 8.59
C LYS A 168 -16.37 3.80 9.59
N GLN A 169 -16.53 2.51 9.88
CA GLN A 169 -15.59 1.78 10.75
C GLN A 169 -14.23 1.64 10.07
N ALA A 170 -14.20 1.20 8.82
CA ALA A 170 -12.97 1.08 8.04
C ALA A 170 -12.27 2.43 7.88
N PHE A 171 -13.04 3.51 7.59
CA PHE A 171 -12.49 4.87 7.54
C PHE A 171 -11.86 5.26 8.87
N THR A 172 -12.52 5.03 10.00
CA THR A 172 -11.99 5.39 11.32
C THR A 172 -10.69 4.64 11.62
N LYS A 173 -10.62 3.34 11.32
CA LYS A 173 -9.38 2.54 11.47
C LYS A 173 -8.25 3.09 10.58
N ALA A 174 -8.56 3.37 9.30
CA ALA A 174 -7.59 3.94 8.36
C ALA A 174 -7.11 5.32 8.80
N LYS A 175 -8.02 6.20 9.24
CA LYS A 175 -7.69 7.53 9.76
C LYS A 175 -6.71 7.44 10.93
N ASN A 176 -7.00 6.61 11.93
CA ASN A 176 -6.12 6.41 13.08
C ASN A 176 -4.73 5.89 12.67
N PHE A 177 -4.67 5.02 11.67
CA PHE A 177 -3.40 4.54 11.13
C PHE A 177 -2.62 5.66 10.45
N PHE A 178 -3.25 6.41 9.53
CA PHE A 178 -2.57 7.48 8.79
C PHE A 178 -2.21 8.68 9.68
N GLU A 179 -2.99 9.02 10.71
CA GLU A 179 -2.64 10.05 11.68
C GLU A 179 -1.32 9.75 12.43
N SER A 180 -0.94 8.46 12.53
CA SER A 180 0.34 8.07 13.12
C SER A 180 1.53 8.28 12.16
N LEU A 181 1.27 8.45 10.86
CA LEU A 181 2.27 8.48 9.80
C LEU A 181 2.53 9.89 9.27
N VAL A 182 1.46 10.64 9.01
CA VAL A 182 1.53 11.93 8.32
C VAL A 182 1.62 13.11 9.28
N GLN A 183 2.12 14.24 8.78
CA GLN A 183 2.21 15.47 9.57
C GLN A 183 0.86 16.21 9.59
N SER A 184 0.14 16.24 8.48
CA SER A 184 -1.12 16.99 8.29
C SER A 184 -2.33 16.11 8.59
N LYS A 185 -2.61 15.90 9.88
CA LYS A 185 -3.70 15.01 10.34
C LYS A 185 -5.11 15.45 9.91
N ASP A 186 -5.30 16.75 9.70
CA ASP A 186 -6.59 17.32 9.28
C ASP A 186 -6.85 17.15 7.77
N GLN A 187 -5.90 16.60 7.03
CA GLN A 187 -5.95 16.41 5.58
C GLN A 187 -6.22 14.94 5.20
N ILE A 188 -6.98 14.21 6.02
CA ILE A 188 -7.42 12.85 5.72
C ILE A 188 -8.89 12.90 5.30
N PHE A 189 -9.14 12.64 4.01
CA PHE A 189 -10.46 12.81 3.38
C PHE A 189 -11.17 11.47 3.25
N ASP A 190 -12.45 11.44 3.63
CA ASP A 190 -13.38 10.32 3.46
C ASP A 190 -14.06 10.44 2.09
N LEU A 191 -13.86 9.46 1.23
CA LEU A 191 -14.41 9.38 -0.11
C LEU A 191 -14.97 7.98 -0.37
N SER A 192 -15.81 7.85 -1.40
CA SER A 192 -16.17 6.51 -1.90
C SER A 192 -14.98 5.83 -2.59
N PHE A 193 -15.01 4.50 -2.71
CA PHE A 193 -14.00 3.75 -3.47
C PHE A 193 -13.81 4.33 -4.88
N THR A 194 -14.88 4.40 -5.66
CA THR A 194 -14.85 4.88 -7.05
C THR A 194 -14.39 6.35 -7.12
N GLY A 195 -14.82 7.20 -6.18
CA GLY A 195 -14.37 8.60 -6.10
C GLY A 195 -12.86 8.69 -5.96
N THR A 196 -12.27 7.91 -5.06
CA THR A 196 -10.82 7.89 -4.82
C THR A 196 -10.05 7.31 -6.02
N GLU A 197 -10.58 6.26 -6.68
CA GLU A 197 -10.00 5.67 -7.89
C GLU A 197 -9.98 6.69 -9.04
N ILE A 198 -11.07 7.42 -9.27
CA ILE A 198 -11.16 8.47 -10.30
C ILE A 198 -10.17 9.61 -10.00
N VAL A 199 -10.09 10.08 -8.76
CA VAL A 199 -9.14 11.13 -8.38
C VAL A 199 -7.70 10.69 -8.65
N LYS A 200 -7.35 9.44 -8.29
CA LYS A 200 -6.01 8.90 -8.57
C LYS A 200 -5.70 8.86 -10.07
N MET A 201 -6.63 8.40 -10.88
CA MET A 201 -6.48 8.34 -12.34
C MET A 201 -6.38 9.75 -12.94
N ALA A 202 -7.26 10.67 -12.54
CA ALA A 202 -7.28 12.05 -13.02
C ALA A 202 -5.93 12.74 -12.77
N LEU A 203 -5.34 12.56 -11.59
CA LEU A 203 -4.02 13.12 -11.27
C LEU A 203 -2.92 12.54 -12.16
N ASN A 204 -2.92 11.23 -12.38
CA ASN A 204 -1.95 10.58 -13.26
C ASN A 204 -2.08 11.09 -14.71
N CYS A 205 -3.31 11.15 -15.24
CA CYS A 205 -3.60 11.68 -16.59
C CYS A 205 -3.19 13.13 -16.73
N PHE A 206 -3.51 13.97 -15.74
CA PHE A 206 -3.15 15.40 -15.75
C PHE A 206 -1.63 15.58 -15.73
N SER A 207 -0.91 14.82 -14.93
CA SER A 207 0.56 14.86 -14.88
C SER A 207 1.17 14.46 -16.22
N THR A 208 0.67 13.39 -16.85
CA THR A 208 1.11 12.92 -18.16
C THR A 208 0.82 13.97 -19.25
N LEU A 209 -0.38 14.59 -19.22
CA LEU A 209 -0.74 15.65 -20.15
C LEU A 209 0.21 16.84 -20.04
N LYS A 210 0.51 17.30 -18.81
CA LYS A 210 1.45 18.40 -18.57
C LYS A 210 2.84 18.09 -19.12
N ILE A 211 3.35 16.89 -18.89
CA ILE A 211 4.66 16.46 -19.39
C ILE A 211 4.66 16.43 -20.93
N SER A 212 3.63 15.85 -21.53
CA SER A 212 3.49 15.78 -22.99
C SER A 212 3.36 17.16 -23.63
N PHE A 213 2.66 18.09 -22.97
CA PHE A 213 2.51 19.46 -23.46
C PHE A 213 3.82 20.26 -23.36
N ALA A 214 4.65 19.99 -22.33
CA ALA A 214 5.92 20.68 -22.11
C ALA A 214 7.05 20.19 -23.03
N ASN A 215 6.94 18.99 -23.63
CA ASN A 215 7.91 18.42 -24.58
C ASN A 215 7.58 18.76 -26.03
#